data_fe77ac58a8b18b200aba7060608ca94b
#
_entry.id   fe77ac58a8b18b200aba7060608ca94b
#
_cell.length_a   1.000
_cell.length_b   1.000
_cell.length_c   1.000
_cell.angle_alpha   90.00
_cell.angle_beta   90.00
_cell.angle_gamma   90.00
#
_symmetry.space_group_name_H-M   'P 1'
#
loop_
_entity.id
_entity.type
_entity.pdbx_description
1 polymer ?
#
loop_
_entity_poly.entity_id
_entity_poly.type
_entity_poly.pdbx_seq_one_letter_code
_entity_poly.pdbx_strand_id
1 'polypeptide(L)'
;LDPRVVVAGGGGDNAASALGIGATHAGDGFVSLGTSGVLSIVSDRFTPNPALATHAFCHAIPERWQLMTVVLSAASCLRWICTLTGTDEPTLLAEVERLDPRACAQAPLFLPYLSGERTPHNDPYAQGVFFGMTHATERAHLGYAVLEGVTLGFADGFDALRGIETDALSLIGGGARSQYWAQMIADALNVRTRQHGGGETGAALGAARLGWLAVGGDPDTVLAKPPVCAEYAPNAARHAALCERLVAFRELYRHVQPLYEPSRPRLA
;
A
#
# COMPACT_ATOMS: atom_id res chain seq x y z
N LEU A 1 33.65 -20.05 -7.22
CA LEU A 1 33.78 -18.96 -6.24
C LEU A 1 35.00 -19.21 -5.38
N ASP A 2 35.67 -18.15 -4.95
CA ASP A 2 36.76 -18.24 -3.96
C ASP A 2 36.20 -18.88 -2.68
N PRO A 3 36.92 -19.86 -2.05
CA PRO A 3 36.43 -20.51 -0.82
C PRO A 3 36.20 -19.56 0.36
N ARG A 4 36.72 -18.34 0.29
CA ARG A 4 36.47 -17.28 1.29
C ARG A 4 35.19 -16.52 1.10
N VAL A 5 34.48 -16.70 -0.03
CA VAL A 5 33.21 -16.03 -0.29
C VAL A 5 32.10 -16.65 0.56
N VAL A 6 31.51 -15.84 1.41
CA VAL A 6 30.34 -16.25 2.21
C VAL A 6 29.10 -16.11 1.36
N VAL A 7 28.32 -17.19 1.26
CA VAL A 7 27.00 -17.16 0.61
C VAL A 7 25.95 -16.97 1.70
N ALA A 8 25.30 -15.82 1.71
CA ALA A 8 24.22 -15.52 2.64
C ALA A 8 22.91 -16.15 2.18
N GLY A 9 22.08 -16.61 3.12
CA GLY A 9 20.67 -16.92 2.84
C GLY A 9 19.92 -15.66 2.39
N GLY A 10 19.10 -15.79 1.33
CA GLY A 10 18.28 -14.69 0.83
C GLY A 10 16.89 -14.66 1.49
N GLY A 11 16.13 -13.61 1.20
CA GLY A 11 14.71 -13.47 1.54
C GLY A 11 13.92 -13.09 0.29
N GLY A 12 12.60 -13.36 0.27
CA GLY A 12 11.70 -12.79 -0.73
C GLY A 12 11.76 -11.25 -0.70
N ASP A 13 11.38 -10.61 -1.80
CA ASP A 13 11.46 -9.15 -1.99
C ASP A 13 10.80 -8.34 -0.84
N ASN A 14 9.63 -8.77 -0.37
CA ASN A 14 8.94 -8.12 0.74
C ASN A 14 9.64 -8.35 2.09
N ALA A 15 10.18 -9.54 2.34
CA ALA A 15 10.97 -9.82 3.54
C ALA A 15 12.29 -9.02 3.53
N ALA A 16 12.95 -8.93 2.38
CA ALA A 16 14.11 -8.08 2.20
C ALA A 16 13.75 -6.59 2.38
N SER A 17 12.61 -6.13 1.84
CA SER A 17 12.12 -4.76 2.03
C SER A 17 11.89 -4.43 3.51
N ALA A 18 11.29 -5.36 4.28
CA ALA A 18 11.13 -5.22 5.72
C ALA A 18 12.47 -5.01 6.43
N LEU A 19 13.50 -5.82 6.10
CA LEU A 19 14.84 -5.64 6.63
C LEU A 19 15.46 -4.30 6.22
N GLY A 20 15.26 -3.89 4.96
CA GLY A 20 15.79 -2.64 4.44
C GLY A 20 15.31 -1.40 5.21
N ILE A 21 14.10 -1.43 5.74
CA ILE A 21 13.53 -0.36 6.57
C ILE A 21 13.66 -0.63 8.08
N GLY A 22 14.31 -1.73 8.48
CA GLY A 22 14.47 -2.10 9.89
C GLY A 22 13.16 -2.54 10.56
N ALA A 23 12.19 -3.05 9.80
CA ALA A 23 10.96 -3.63 10.34
C ALA A 23 11.24 -5.06 10.78
N THR A 24 11.59 -5.25 12.05
CA THR A 24 12.06 -6.52 12.61
C THR A 24 11.30 -6.95 13.86
N HIS A 25 10.54 -6.05 14.47
CA HIS A 25 9.74 -6.33 15.67
C HIS A 25 8.27 -6.45 15.32
N ALA A 26 7.53 -7.23 16.12
CA ALA A 26 6.08 -7.31 15.99
C ALA A 26 5.45 -5.91 16.05
N GLY A 27 4.53 -5.62 15.12
CA GLY A 27 3.93 -4.31 14.92
C GLY A 27 4.70 -3.39 13.98
N ASP A 28 5.97 -3.64 13.68
CA ASP A 28 6.66 -2.93 12.60
C ASP A 28 6.03 -3.28 11.24
N GLY A 29 5.98 -2.33 10.34
CA GLY A 29 5.40 -2.61 9.03
C GLY A 29 5.63 -1.51 8.00
N PHE A 30 5.13 -1.74 6.81
CA PHE A 30 5.20 -0.78 5.72
C PHE A 30 3.99 -0.86 4.78
N VAL A 31 3.73 0.26 4.12
CA VAL A 31 2.90 0.35 2.93
C VAL A 31 3.81 0.67 1.74
N SER A 32 3.81 -0.23 0.76
CA SER A 32 4.51 -0.04 -0.50
C SER A 32 3.56 0.50 -1.56
N LEU A 33 3.84 1.69 -2.07
CA LEU A 33 3.11 2.36 -3.15
C LEU A 33 3.89 2.26 -4.46
N GLY A 34 4.03 1.03 -4.94
CA GLY A 34 4.59 0.72 -6.25
C GLY A 34 3.53 0.63 -7.34
N THR A 35 3.82 -0.03 -8.46
CA THR A 35 2.83 -0.36 -9.52
C THR A 35 1.62 -1.06 -8.91
N SER A 36 1.86 -2.13 -8.15
CA SER A 36 0.93 -2.72 -7.17
C SER A 36 1.25 -2.18 -5.78
N GLY A 37 0.36 -2.43 -4.82
CA GLY A 37 0.51 -2.03 -3.43
C GLY A 37 0.63 -3.24 -2.51
N VAL A 38 1.45 -3.11 -1.48
CA VAL A 38 1.58 -4.10 -0.41
C VAL A 38 1.49 -3.37 0.93
N LEU A 39 0.62 -3.86 1.81
CA LEU A 39 0.68 -3.54 3.23
C LEU A 39 1.22 -4.77 3.94
N SER A 40 2.30 -4.61 4.68
CA SER A 40 2.99 -5.70 5.35
C SER A 40 3.29 -5.33 6.80
N ILE A 41 2.99 -6.25 7.73
CA ILE A 41 3.24 -6.06 9.16
C ILE A 41 3.93 -7.30 9.70
N VAL A 42 4.97 -7.07 10.51
CA VAL A 42 5.69 -8.12 11.23
C VAL A 42 4.86 -8.61 12.42
N SER A 43 4.78 -9.92 12.59
CA SER A 43 4.07 -10.56 13.69
C SER A 43 4.98 -11.58 14.40
N ASP A 44 4.73 -11.81 15.66
CA ASP A 44 5.31 -12.90 16.45
C ASP A 44 4.52 -14.23 16.33
N ARG A 45 3.41 -14.21 15.56
CA ARG A 45 2.50 -15.35 15.38
C ARG A 45 2.18 -15.58 13.92
N PHE A 46 2.06 -16.86 13.55
CA PHE A 46 1.52 -17.26 12.25
C PHE A 46 -0.01 -17.20 12.30
N THR A 47 -0.58 -16.16 11.69
CA THR A 47 -2.04 -15.92 11.67
C THR A 47 -2.54 -15.78 10.24
N PRO A 48 -2.63 -16.87 9.45
CA PRO A 48 -3.14 -16.84 8.09
C PRO A 48 -4.64 -16.54 8.07
N ASN A 49 -5.07 -15.76 7.06
CA ASN A 49 -6.50 -15.53 6.81
C ASN A 49 -6.81 -15.73 5.31
N PRO A 50 -6.85 -16.99 4.84
CA PRO A 50 -7.07 -17.29 3.43
C PRO A 50 -8.45 -16.88 2.93
N ALA A 51 -9.46 -16.76 3.81
CA ALA A 51 -10.79 -16.31 3.43
C ALA A 51 -10.82 -14.86 2.91
N LEU A 52 -9.88 -14.03 3.35
CA LEU A 52 -9.70 -12.66 2.88
C LEU A 52 -8.44 -12.49 2.02
N ALA A 53 -7.89 -13.59 1.48
CA ALA A 53 -6.72 -13.62 0.62
C ALA A 53 -5.50 -12.86 1.21
N THR A 54 -5.34 -12.87 2.54
CA THR A 54 -4.13 -12.36 3.17
C THR A 54 -3.01 -13.39 3.10
N HIS A 55 -1.78 -12.92 3.02
CA HIS A 55 -0.61 -13.78 3.05
C HIS A 55 0.02 -13.79 4.44
N ALA A 56 0.53 -14.96 4.84
CA ALA A 56 1.34 -15.12 6.02
C ALA A 56 2.61 -15.90 5.63
N PHE A 57 3.75 -15.25 5.67
CA PHE A 57 5.05 -15.83 5.29
C PHE A 57 6.03 -15.79 6.45
N CYS A 58 7.05 -16.64 6.41
CA CYS A 58 8.20 -16.47 7.29
C CYS A 58 8.88 -15.13 6.98
N HIS A 59 9.24 -14.41 8.01
CA HIS A 59 10.14 -13.26 7.88
C HIS A 59 11.58 -13.77 7.66
N ALA A 60 12.47 -12.91 7.17
CA ALA A 60 13.90 -13.25 7.07
C ALA A 60 14.61 -13.23 8.43
N ILE A 61 13.98 -12.74 9.50
CA ILE A 61 14.43 -12.86 10.89
C ILE A 61 13.78 -14.09 11.51
N PRO A 62 14.51 -14.93 12.27
CA PRO A 62 13.95 -16.09 12.97
C PRO A 62 12.81 -15.71 13.92
N GLU A 63 11.86 -16.60 14.07
CA GLU A 63 10.72 -16.48 14.99
C GLU A 63 9.84 -15.25 14.72
N ARG A 64 9.81 -14.79 13.47
CA ARG A 64 8.94 -13.71 13.00
C ARG A 64 8.19 -14.12 11.75
N TRP A 65 7.02 -13.56 11.61
CA TRP A 65 6.13 -13.75 10.48
C TRP A 65 5.86 -12.42 9.80
N GLN A 66 5.54 -12.48 8.54
CA GLN A 66 5.16 -11.31 7.75
C GLN A 66 3.73 -11.52 7.25
N LEU A 67 2.81 -10.73 7.79
CA LEU A 67 1.42 -10.74 7.37
C LEU A 67 1.23 -9.64 6.34
N MET A 68 0.64 -9.99 5.19
CA MET A 68 0.58 -9.08 4.06
C MET A 68 -0.78 -9.08 3.39
N THR A 69 -1.15 -7.90 2.91
CA THR A 69 -2.24 -7.69 1.96
C THR A 69 -1.70 -7.09 0.67
N VAL A 70 -2.36 -7.38 -0.43
CA VAL A 70 -1.93 -6.96 -1.76
C VAL A 70 -3.06 -6.27 -2.47
N VAL A 71 -2.80 -5.06 -2.95
CA VAL A 71 -3.63 -4.29 -3.88
C VAL A 71 -2.97 -4.37 -5.26
N LEU A 72 -3.64 -4.99 -6.23
CA LEU A 72 -3.01 -5.30 -7.52
C LEU A 72 -2.73 -4.08 -8.40
N SER A 73 -3.45 -2.98 -8.18
CA SER A 73 -3.27 -1.73 -8.89
C SER A 73 -3.19 -0.57 -7.90
N ALA A 74 -2.00 -0.03 -7.66
CA ALA A 74 -1.76 1.08 -6.71
C ALA A 74 -1.29 2.36 -7.44
N ALA A 75 -0.01 2.70 -7.41
CA ALA A 75 0.49 3.89 -8.11
C ALA A 75 0.33 3.78 -9.64
N SER A 76 0.15 2.57 -10.18
CA SER A 76 -0.24 2.41 -11.59
C SER A 76 -1.57 3.06 -11.94
N CYS A 77 -2.53 3.15 -10.99
CA CYS A 77 -3.79 3.84 -11.21
C CYS A 77 -3.60 5.34 -11.42
N LEU A 78 -2.66 5.97 -10.68
CA LEU A 78 -2.34 7.38 -10.87
C LEU A 78 -1.75 7.62 -12.27
N ARG A 79 -0.81 6.79 -12.71
CA ARG A 79 -0.24 6.89 -14.06
C ARG A 79 -1.31 6.66 -15.14
N TRP A 80 -2.16 5.68 -14.93
CA TRP A 80 -3.25 5.35 -15.85
C TRP A 80 -4.21 6.54 -16.02
N ILE A 81 -4.69 7.16 -14.94
CA ILE A 81 -5.59 8.31 -15.04
C ILE A 81 -4.90 9.54 -15.65
N CYS A 82 -3.62 9.76 -15.38
CA CYS A 82 -2.83 10.80 -16.06
C CYS A 82 -2.81 10.59 -17.58
N THR A 83 -2.59 9.35 -18.03
CA THR A 83 -2.61 9.01 -19.46
C THR A 83 -3.99 9.28 -20.07
N LEU A 84 -5.07 8.86 -19.41
CA LEU A 84 -6.45 9.05 -19.90
C LEU A 84 -6.85 10.54 -19.96
N THR A 85 -6.35 11.35 -19.04
CA THR A 85 -6.71 12.77 -18.96
C THR A 85 -5.70 13.71 -19.60
N GLY A 86 -4.67 13.16 -20.25
CA GLY A 86 -3.67 13.94 -20.99
C GLY A 86 -2.83 14.85 -20.10
N THR A 87 -2.44 14.39 -18.90
CA THR A 87 -1.63 15.16 -17.94
C THR A 87 -0.49 14.30 -17.40
N ASP A 88 0.38 14.87 -16.57
CA ASP A 88 1.40 14.16 -15.81
C ASP A 88 1.05 14.06 -14.31
N GLU A 89 1.76 13.20 -13.60
CA GLU A 89 1.52 12.94 -12.19
C GLU A 89 1.72 14.20 -11.30
N PRO A 90 2.79 15.00 -11.45
CA PRO A 90 2.97 16.23 -10.68
C PRO A 90 1.85 17.25 -10.88
N THR A 91 1.43 17.45 -12.13
CA THR A 91 0.35 18.38 -12.46
C THR A 91 -0.98 17.94 -11.84
N LEU A 92 -1.33 16.66 -11.99
CA LEU A 92 -2.57 16.12 -11.42
C LEU A 92 -2.55 16.18 -9.89
N LEU A 93 -1.45 15.83 -9.25
CA LEU A 93 -1.32 15.93 -7.78
C LEU A 93 -1.49 17.37 -7.30
N ALA A 94 -0.88 18.34 -7.99
CA ALA A 94 -1.04 19.76 -7.65
C ALA A 94 -2.49 20.26 -7.85
N GLU A 95 -3.24 19.71 -8.80
CA GLU A 95 -4.67 20.01 -8.97
C GLU A 95 -5.50 19.40 -7.82
N VAL A 96 -5.22 18.16 -7.44
CA VAL A 96 -5.89 17.48 -6.32
C VAL A 96 -5.65 18.20 -4.99
N GLU A 97 -4.43 18.66 -4.74
CA GLU A 97 -4.09 19.40 -3.51
C GLU A 97 -4.85 20.73 -3.34
N ARG A 98 -5.38 21.29 -4.44
CA ARG A 98 -6.19 22.52 -4.42
C ARG A 98 -7.67 22.28 -4.15
N LEU A 99 -8.13 21.02 -4.19
CA LEU A 99 -9.52 20.71 -3.88
C LEU A 99 -9.82 20.99 -2.41
N ASP A 100 -10.91 21.70 -2.17
CA ASP A 100 -11.39 21.88 -0.82
C ASP A 100 -12.10 20.59 -0.29
N PRO A 101 -12.38 20.49 1.00
CA PRO A 101 -13.00 19.29 1.57
C PRO A 101 -14.39 18.96 0.96
N ARG A 102 -15.13 19.97 0.49
CA ARG A 102 -16.44 19.78 -0.14
C ARG A 102 -16.28 19.18 -1.53
N ALA A 103 -15.34 19.67 -2.30
CA ALA A 103 -14.99 19.12 -3.62
C ALA A 103 -14.49 17.67 -3.50
N CYS A 104 -13.65 17.37 -2.51
CA CYS A 104 -13.23 16.00 -2.21
C CYS A 104 -14.41 15.08 -1.89
N ALA A 105 -15.37 15.53 -1.07
CA ALA A 105 -16.56 14.77 -0.73
C ALA A 105 -17.50 14.51 -1.93
N GLN A 106 -17.44 15.37 -2.95
CA GLN A 106 -18.22 15.25 -4.19
C GLN A 106 -17.50 14.43 -5.28
N ALA A 107 -16.24 14.05 -5.06
CA ALA A 107 -15.50 13.22 -6.00
C ALA A 107 -16.18 11.84 -6.13
N PRO A 108 -16.16 11.23 -7.33
CA PRO A 108 -16.71 9.90 -7.53
C PRO A 108 -15.97 8.87 -6.68
N LEU A 109 -16.63 7.77 -6.34
CA LEU A 109 -15.95 6.60 -5.81
C LEU A 109 -15.18 5.90 -6.94
N PHE A 110 -14.00 5.39 -6.64
CA PHE A 110 -13.21 4.61 -7.60
C PHE A 110 -12.82 3.26 -7.01
N LEU A 111 -13.21 2.16 -7.66
CA LEU A 111 -12.67 0.84 -7.40
C LEU A 111 -11.40 0.67 -8.24
N PRO A 112 -10.20 0.53 -7.63
CA PRO A 112 -8.92 0.54 -8.35
C PRO A 112 -8.58 -0.81 -9.03
N TYR A 113 -9.53 -1.68 -9.28
CA TYR A 113 -9.35 -3.08 -9.66
C TYR A 113 -9.02 -3.28 -11.14
N LEU A 114 -8.13 -2.46 -11.70
CA LEU A 114 -7.75 -2.46 -13.12
C LEU A 114 -7.12 -3.79 -13.58
N SER A 115 -6.59 -4.59 -12.66
CA SER A 115 -5.92 -5.87 -12.92
C SER A 115 -6.54 -7.04 -12.13
N GLY A 116 -7.82 -6.94 -11.80
CA GLY A 116 -8.41 -7.77 -10.76
C GLY A 116 -8.03 -7.28 -9.37
N GLU A 117 -8.41 -8.01 -8.30
CA GLU A 117 -7.98 -7.67 -6.95
C GLU A 117 -7.71 -8.92 -6.13
N ARG A 118 -6.66 -8.82 -5.29
CA ARG A 118 -6.26 -9.89 -4.38
C ARG A 118 -6.97 -9.74 -3.03
N THR A 119 -6.52 -8.83 -2.19
CA THR A 119 -7.06 -8.67 -0.84
C THR A 119 -8.12 -7.57 -0.80
N PRO A 120 -9.31 -7.79 -0.21
CA PRO A 120 -9.75 -9.02 0.46
C PRO A 120 -10.54 -9.97 -0.45
N HIS A 121 -10.68 -9.69 -1.73
CA HIS A 121 -11.69 -10.26 -2.61
C HIS A 121 -11.25 -11.56 -3.30
N ASN A 122 -9.94 -11.71 -3.59
CA ASN A 122 -9.38 -12.77 -4.43
C ASN A 122 -10.15 -12.94 -5.75
N ASP A 123 -10.53 -11.81 -6.36
CA ASP A 123 -11.34 -11.75 -7.56
C ASP A 123 -10.47 -11.32 -8.76
N PRO A 124 -10.05 -12.29 -9.60
CA PRO A 124 -9.24 -11.99 -10.78
C PRO A 124 -10.05 -11.31 -11.90
N TYR A 125 -11.37 -11.26 -11.78
CA TYR A 125 -12.25 -10.67 -12.78
C TYR A 125 -12.70 -9.25 -12.42
N ALA A 126 -12.44 -8.79 -11.19
CA ALA A 126 -12.75 -7.44 -10.77
C ALA A 126 -12.17 -6.40 -11.74
N GLN A 127 -12.91 -5.33 -11.98
CA GLN A 127 -12.56 -4.28 -12.92
C GLN A 127 -12.66 -2.91 -12.25
N GLY A 128 -11.93 -1.93 -12.79
CA GLY A 128 -12.00 -0.54 -12.33
C GLY A 128 -13.39 0.06 -12.60
N VAL A 129 -13.93 0.79 -11.62
CA VAL A 129 -15.24 1.45 -11.72
C VAL A 129 -15.15 2.84 -11.14
N PHE A 130 -15.59 3.86 -11.89
CA PHE A 130 -15.94 5.15 -11.36
C PHE A 130 -17.45 5.23 -11.16
N PHE A 131 -17.88 5.59 -9.95
CA PHE A 131 -19.30 5.72 -9.61
C PHE A 131 -19.61 7.12 -9.06
N GLY A 132 -20.71 7.71 -9.53
CA GLY A 132 -21.17 9.03 -9.06
C GLY A 132 -20.60 10.21 -9.86
N MET A 133 -20.11 10.01 -11.09
CA MET A 133 -19.70 11.11 -11.97
C MET A 133 -20.91 11.93 -12.42
N THR A 134 -20.71 13.23 -12.52
CA THR A 134 -21.67 14.20 -13.02
C THR A 134 -21.04 15.14 -14.04
N HIS A 135 -21.81 16.04 -14.66
CA HIS A 135 -21.26 17.08 -15.54
C HIS A 135 -20.29 18.04 -14.83
N ALA A 136 -20.33 18.13 -13.50
CA ALA A 136 -19.42 18.94 -12.70
C ALA A 136 -18.13 18.20 -12.31
N THR A 137 -17.98 16.91 -12.71
CA THR A 137 -16.78 16.15 -12.42
C THR A 137 -15.64 16.62 -13.31
N GLU A 138 -14.61 17.16 -12.69
CA GLU A 138 -13.40 17.64 -13.34
C GLU A 138 -12.23 16.65 -13.17
N ARG A 139 -11.13 16.86 -13.89
CA ARG A 139 -9.93 16.03 -13.83
C ARG A 139 -9.38 15.89 -12.40
N ALA A 140 -9.36 16.98 -11.63
CA ALA A 140 -8.93 16.96 -10.23
C ALA A 140 -9.78 16.02 -9.36
N HIS A 141 -11.10 15.96 -9.58
CA HIS A 141 -11.99 15.03 -8.88
C HIS A 141 -11.67 13.57 -9.24
N LEU A 142 -11.33 13.27 -10.50
CA LEU A 142 -10.90 11.93 -10.92
C LEU A 142 -9.54 11.56 -10.32
N GLY A 143 -8.61 12.51 -10.26
CA GLY A 143 -7.33 12.33 -9.59
C GLY A 143 -7.49 12.01 -8.10
N TYR A 144 -8.31 12.80 -7.39
CA TYR A 144 -8.63 12.56 -5.98
C TYR A 144 -9.28 11.18 -5.80
N ALA A 145 -10.27 10.83 -6.62
CA ALA A 145 -10.95 9.53 -6.56
C ALA A 145 -9.98 8.36 -6.72
N VAL A 146 -8.97 8.50 -7.59
CA VAL A 146 -7.92 7.48 -7.78
C VAL A 146 -7.04 7.34 -6.53
N LEU A 147 -6.55 8.46 -5.97
CA LEU A 147 -5.75 8.41 -4.73
C LEU A 147 -6.56 7.82 -3.57
N GLU A 148 -7.81 8.27 -3.41
CA GLU A 148 -8.72 7.77 -2.39
C GLU A 148 -9.05 6.29 -2.59
N GLY A 149 -9.42 5.86 -3.81
CA GLY A 149 -9.79 4.47 -4.08
C GLY A 149 -8.68 3.47 -3.78
N VAL A 150 -7.43 3.79 -4.16
CA VAL A 150 -6.26 2.98 -3.79
C VAL A 150 -6.05 2.98 -2.28
N THR A 151 -6.21 4.13 -1.63
CA THR A 151 -6.08 4.26 -0.17
C THR A 151 -7.16 3.45 0.57
N LEU A 152 -8.40 3.46 0.08
CA LEU A 152 -9.49 2.64 0.61
C LEU A 152 -9.24 1.14 0.39
N GLY A 153 -8.60 0.76 -0.72
CA GLY A 153 -8.12 -0.60 -0.94
C GLY A 153 -7.11 -1.06 0.13
N PHE A 154 -6.18 -0.18 0.52
CA PHE A 154 -5.29 -0.46 1.64
C PHE A 154 -6.02 -0.53 2.98
N ALA A 155 -7.01 0.33 3.23
CA ALA A 155 -7.81 0.28 4.44
C ALA A 155 -8.62 -1.03 4.53
N ASP A 156 -9.19 -1.47 3.42
CA ASP A 156 -9.89 -2.76 3.34
C ASP A 156 -8.95 -3.94 3.60
N GLY A 157 -7.75 -3.88 3.05
CA GLY A 157 -6.68 -4.84 3.32
C GLY A 157 -6.21 -4.80 4.79
N PHE A 158 -6.06 -3.62 5.38
CA PHE A 158 -5.66 -3.47 6.78
C PHE A 158 -6.67 -4.12 7.74
N ASP A 159 -7.96 -3.90 7.48
CA ASP A 159 -9.04 -4.56 8.23
C ASP A 159 -9.00 -6.09 8.12
N ALA A 160 -8.47 -6.64 7.03
CA ALA A 160 -8.29 -8.08 6.85
C ALA A 160 -7.18 -8.67 7.72
N LEU A 161 -6.25 -7.85 8.22
CA LEU A 161 -5.16 -8.23 9.13
C LEU A 161 -5.55 -8.14 10.62
N ARG A 162 -6.77 -8.43 10.97
CA ARG A 162 -7.38 -8.26 12.29
C ARG A 162 -6.48 -8.63 13.47
N GLY A 163 -6.50 -7.79 14.51
CA GLY A 163 -5.84 -8.05 15.80
C GLY A 163 -4.34 -7.79 15.79
N ILE A 164 -3.82 -7.07 14.80
CA ILE A 164 -2.44 -6.62 14.77
C ILE A 164 -2.40 -5.16 15.19
N GLU A 165 -1.65 -4.89 16.25
CA GLU A 165 -1.38 -3.53 16.69
C GLU A 165 -0.12 -3.02 15.99
N THR A 166 -0.17 -1.79 15.51
CA THR A 166 0.96 -1.07 14.93
C THR A 166 0.86 0.42 15.27
N ASP A 167 1.96 1.00 15.71
CA ASP A 167 2.03 2.43 16.05
C ASP A 167 2.33 3.30 14.82
N ALA A 168 3.08 2.76 13.88
CA ALA A 168 3.46 3.47 12.67
C ALA A 168 3.86 2.51 11.54
N LEU A 169 3.52 2.90 10.31
CA LEU A 169 3.89 2.18 9.09
C LEU A 169 4.86 3.02 8.27
N SER A 170 5.91 2.40 7.78
CA SER A 170 6.85 3.03 6.84
C SER A 170 6.22 3.10 5.46
N LEU A 171 6.37 4.22 4.76
CA LEU A 171 5.95 4.37 3.37
C LEU A 171 7.14 4.17 2.44
N ILE A 172 7.01 3.27 1.47
CA ILE A 172 8.02 2.98 0.46
C ILE A 172 7.41 2.98 -0.95
N GLY A 173 8.26 3.04 -1.97
CA GLY A 173 7.82 3.06 -3.37
C GLY A 173 7.57 4.48 -3.90
N GLY A 174 7.37 4.57 -5.23
CA GLY A 174 7.29 5.86 -5.94
C GLY A 174 6.11 6.74 -5.51
N GLY A 175 4.95 6.15 -5.26
CA GLY A 175 3.76 6.88 -4.82
C GLY A 175 3.92 7.51 -3.42
N ALA A 176 4.80 6.95 -2.59
CA ALA A 176 5.10 7.48 -1.26
C ALA A 176 5.77 8.87 -1.29
N ARG A 177 6.24 9.35 -2.44
CA ARG A 177 6.81 10.70 -2.56
C ARG A 177 5.77 11.81 -2.42
N SER A 178 4.49 11.54 -2.71
CA SER A 178 3.41 12.50 -2.51
C SER A 178 3.08 12.63 -1.03
N GLN A 179 3.33 13.81 -0.47
CA GLN A 179 2.98 14.13 0.92
C GLN A 179 1.46 14.09 1.14
N TYR A 180 0.71 14.55 0.14
CA TYR A 180 -0.75 14.51 0.18
C TYR A 180 -1.28 13.07 0.29
N TRP A 181 -0.74 12.17 -0.54
CA TRP A 181 -1.13 10.75 -0.50
C TRP A 181 -0.66 10.05 0.78
N ALA A 182 0.56 10.37 1.24
CA ALA A 182 1.08 9.87 2.52
C ALA A 182 0.19 10.24 3.71
N GLN A 183 -0.31 11.48 3.76
CA GLN A 183 -1.27 11.92 4.77
C GLN A 183 -2.62 11.22 4.62
N MET A 184 -3.13 11.06 3.39
CA MET A 184 -4.40 10.37 3.15
C MET A 184 -4.34 8.91 3.62
N ILE A 185 -3.22 8.21 3.43
CA ILE A 185 -3.02 6.85 3.94
C ILE A 185 -3.01 6.83 5.47
N ALA A 186 -2.30 7.76 6.12
CA ALA A 186 -2.32 7.88 7.57
C ALA A 186 -3.75 8.09 8.11
N ASP A 187 -4.50 8.97 7.45
CA ASP A 187 -5.88 9.29 7.80
C ASP A 187 -6.80 8.06 7.64
N ALA A 188 -6.68 7.34 6.52
CA ALA A 188 -7.54 6.18 6.24
C ALA A 188 -7.27 5.00 7.19
N LEU A 189 -5.99 4.68 7.42
CA LEU A 189 -5.59 3.56 8.28
C LEU A 189 -5.71 3.90 9.78
N ASN A 190 -5.88 5.17 10.14
CA ASN A 190 -5.78 5.69 11.51
C ASN A 190 -4.47 5.30 12.20
N VAL A 191 -3.38 5.26 11.45
CA VAL A 191 -2.03 4.87 11.89
C VAL A 191 -1.04 5.92 11.39
N ARG A 192 -0.05 6.27 12.20
CA ARG A 192 1.04 7.13 11.72
C ARG A 192 1.75 6.51 10.54
N THR A 193 2.11 7.33 9.56
CA THR A 193 2.97 6.88 8.46
C THR A 193 4.27 7.65 8.46
N ARG A 194 5.37 6.99 8.06
CA ARG A 194 6.73 7.54 8.08
C ARG A 194 7.42 7.35 6.75
N GLN A 195 8.07 8.39 6.27
CA GLN A 195 9.02 8.32 5.17
C GLN A 195 10.44 8.29 5.72
N HIS A 196 11.27 7.45 5.14
CA HIS A 196 12.67 7.28 5.55
C HIS A 196 13.63 7.73 4.45
N GLY A 197 14.78 8.25 4.84
CA GLY A 197 15.88 8.51 3.91
C GLY A 197 16.35 7.22 3.26
N GLY A 198 16.41 7.18 1.91
CA GLY A 198 16.79 5.97 1.18
C GLY A 198 15.72 4.88 1.12
N GLY A 199 14.47 5.15 1.54
CA GLY A 199 13.36 4.18 1.54
C GLY A 199 12.99 3.60 0.17
N GLU A 200 13.53 4.16 -0.91
CA GLU A 200 13.37 3.63 -2.28
C GLU A 200 14.18 2.34 -2.53
N THR A 201 15.18 2.07 -1.72
CA THR A 201 16.11 0.93 -1.89
C THR A 201 15.76 -0.26 -1.01
N GLY A 202 14.55 -0.31 -0.44
CA GLY A 202 14.14 -1.26 0.59
C GLY A 202 14.64 -2.69 0.39
N ALA A 203 14.25 -3.36 -0.70
CA ALA A 203 14.63 -4.76 -0.94
C ALA A 203 16.15 -4.93 -1.16
N ALA A 204 16.79 -4.03 -1.94
CA ALA A 204 18.22 -4.10 -2.20
C ALA A 204 19.05 -3.87 -0.93
N LEU A 205 18.64 -2.89 -0.10
CA LEU A 205 19.29 -2.64 1.19
C LEU A 205 19.09 -3.82 2.14
N GLY A 206 17.89 -4.43 2.16
CA GLY A 206 17.62 -5.61 2.96
C GLY A 206 18.49 -6.81 2.56
N ALA A 207 18.65 -7.05 1.27
CA ALA A 207 19.54 -8.08 0.77
C ALA A 207 21.02 -7.82 1.18
N ALA A 208 21.48 -6.56 1.09
CA ALA A 208 22.81 -6.18 1.55
C ALA A 208 22.97 -6.38 3.07
N ARG A 209 21.94 -6.08 3.87
CA ARG A 209 21.92 -6.32 5.32
C ARG A 209 22.04 -7.80 5.66
N LEU A 210 21.32 -8.68 4.92
CA LEU A 210 21.48 -10.13 5.07
C LEU A 210 22.92 -10.60 4.81
N GLY A 211 23.54 -10.07 3.76
CA GLY A 211 24.95 -10.32 3.47
C GLY A 211 25.86 -9.87 4.60
N TRP A 212 25.62 -8.70 5.18
CA TRP A 212 26.42 -8.17 6.29
C TRP A 212 26.24 -9.01 7.57
N LEU A 213 25.02 -9.41 7.90
CA LEU A 213 24.77 -10.34 9.02
C LEU A 213 25.51 -11.67 8.84
N ALA A 214 25.55 -12.22 7.63
CA ALA A 214 26.21 -13.49 7.33
C ALA A 214 27.73 -13.45 7.56
N VAL A 215 28.35 -12.28 7.52
CA VAL A 215 29.80 -12.10 7.80
C VAL A 215 30.05 -11.57 9.21
N GLY A 216 29.05 -11.63 10.11
CA GLY A 216 29.21 -11.30 11.53
C GLY A 216 28.90 -9.83 11.87
N GLY A 217 28.17 -9.14 11.02
CA GLY A 217 27.69 -7.80 11.36
C GLY A 217 26.78 -7.84 12.60
N ASP A 218 26.94 -6.85 13.48
CA ASP A 218 26.10 -6.72 14.69
C ASP A 218 24.63 -6.45 14.30
N PRO A 219 23.66 -7.29 14.70
CA PRO A 219 22.26 -7.15 14.31
C PRO A 219 21.63 -5.80 14.65
N ASP A 220 21.95 -5.23 15.81
CA ASP A 220 21.37 -3.97 16.26
C ASP A 220 21.82 -2.80 15.36
N THR A 221 23.06 -2.85 14.89
CA THR A 221 23.60 -1.87 13.94
C THR A 221 23.09 -2.12 12.52
N VAL A 222 23.14 -3.37 12.05
CA VAL A 222 22.79 -3.73 10.67
C VAL A 222 21.31 -3.51 10.39
N LEU A 223 20.46 -3.83 11.36
CA LEU A 223 19.00 -3.77 11.22
C LEU A 223 18.39 -2.47 11.79
N ALA A 224 19.21 -1.50 12.16
CA ALA A 224 18.73 -0.19 12.62
C ALA A 224 17.77 0.43 11.61
N LYS A 225 16.69 1.04 12.11
CA LYS A 225 15.73 1.78 11.29
C LYS A 225 16.41 2.98 10.63
N PRO A 226 16.22 3.22 9.33
CA PRO A 226 16.73 4.41 8.69
C PRO A 226 16.13 5.68 9.32
N PRO A 227 16.83 6.82 9.24
CA PRO A 227 16.31 8.09 9.75
C PRO A 227 14.94 8.44 9.14
N VAL A 228 14.02 8.90 9.99
CA VAL A 228 12.70 9.40 9.56
C VAL A 228 12.91 10.80 8.97
N CYS A 229 12.46 11.01 7.73
CA CYS A 229 12.50 12.29 7.03
C CYS A 229 11.18 13.06 7.14
N ALA A 230 10.06 12.35 7.20
CA ALA A 230 8.73 12.92 7.41
C ALA A 230 7.83 11.94 8.15
N GLU A 231 6.93 12.47 8.98
CA GLU A 231 5.91 11.71 9.69
C GLU A 231 4.55 12.37 9.51
N TYR A 232 3.54 11.56 9.27
CA TYR A 232 2.15 11.99 9.08
C TYR A 232 1.28 11.33 10.16
N ALA A 233 0.76 12.15 11.06
CA ALA A 233 -0.20 11.69 12.07
C ALA A 233 -1.62 11.70 11.50
N PRO A 234 -2.46 10.70 11.84
CA PRO A 234 -3.83 10.67 11.36
C PRO A 234 -4.65 11.85 11.90
N ASN A 235 -5.51 12.40 11.04
CA ASN A 235 -6.48 13.42 11.41
C ASN A 235 -7.85 12.78 11.65
N ALA A 236 -8.39 12.91 12.85
CA ALA A 236 -9.62 12.24 13.27
C ALA A 236 -10.85 12.60 12.39
N ALA A 237 -10.97 13.86 11.96
CA ALA A 237 -12.10 14.27 11.11
C ALA A 237 -12.00 13.68 9.69
N ARG A 238 -10.78 13.64 9.12
CA ARG A 238 -10.56 13.00 7.81
C ARG A 238 -10.70 11.48 7.91
N HIS A 239 -10.23 10.88 9.00
CA HIS A 239 -10.44 9.46 9.26
C HIS A 239 -11.94 9.11 9.27
N ALA A 240 -12.76 9.86 10.01
CA ALA A 240 -14.20 9.63 10.05
C ALA A 240 -14.85 9.72 8.66
N ALA A 241 -14.50 10.75 7.87
CA ALA A 241 -15.00 10.89 6.51
C ALA A 241 -14.56 9.74 5.59
N LEU A 242 -13.31 9.28 5.69
CA LEU A 242 -12.81 8.14 4.91
C LEU A 242 -13.45 6.81 5.34
N CYS A 243 -13.81 6.64 6.62
CA CYS A 243 -14.58 5.49 7.08
C CYS A 243 -15.97 5.41 6.44
N GLU A 244 -16.67 6.55 6.33
CA GLU A 244 -17.96 6.60 5.61
C GLU A 244 -17.79 6.24 4.13
N ARG A 245 -16.75 6.77 3.49
CA ARG A 245 -16.40 6.45 2.10
C ARG A 245 -16.00 4.98 1.92
N LEU A 246 -15.31 4.38 2.88
CA LEU A 246 -14.95 2.96 2.86
C LEU A 246 -16.19 2.05 2.91
N VAL A 247 -17.21 2.42 3.68
CA VAL A 247 -18.50 1.71 3.67
C VAL A 247 -19.12 1.73 2.28
N ALA A 248 -19.21 2.91 1.66
CA ALA A 248 -19.75 3.05 0.31
C ALA A 248 -18.89 2.34 -0.76
N PHE A 249 -17.56 2.34 -0.61
CA PHE A 249 -16.62 1.62 -1.47
C PHE A 249 -16.87 0.10 -1.45
N ARG A 250 -17.04 -0.48 -0.26
CA ARG A 250 -17.36 -1.91 -0.08
C ARG A 250 -18.73 -2.27 -0.65
N GLU A 251 -19.72 -1.40 -0.44
CA GLU A 251 -21.07 -1.55 -1.01
C GLU A 251 -21.02 -1.52 -2.55
N LEU A 252 -20.28 -0.57 -3.12
CA LEU A 252 -20.12 -0.48 -4.57
C LEU A 252 -19.54 -1.79 -5.14
N TYR A 253 -18.46 -2.32 -4.55
CA TYR A 253 -17.90 -3.59 -5.00
C TYR A 253 -18.94 -4.71 -4.96
N ARG A 254 -19.67 -4.87 -3.84
CA ARG A 254 -20.69 -5.91 -3.70
C ARG A 254 -21.79 -5.83 -4.77
N HIS A 255 -22.16 -4.61 -5.18
CA HIS A 255 -23.20 -4.41 -6.19
C HIS A 255 -22.70 -4.64 -7.62
N VAL A 256 -21.45 -4.33 -7.91
CA VAL A 256 -20.91 -4.51 -9.27
C VAL A 256 -20.24 -5.88 -9.48
N GLN A 257 -19.84 -6.56 -8.42
CA GLN A 257 -19.18 -7.85 -8.47
C GLN A 257 -19.96 -8.90 -9.30
N PRO A 258 -21.29 -9.02 -9.23
CA PRO A 258 -22.03 -9.95 -10.06
C PRO A 258 -21.98 -9.63 -11.57
N LEU A 259 -21.55 -8.42 -11.94
CA LEU A 259 -21.40 -8.00 -13.34
C LEU A 259 -20.04 -8.38 -13.95
N TYR A 260 -19.08 -8.84 -13.12
CA TYR A 260 -17.78 -9.30 -13.58
C TYR A 260 -17.90 -10.74 -14.13
N GLU A 261 -18.06 -10.86 -15.45
CA GLU A 261 -18.16 -12.16 -16.09
C GLU A 261 -16.79 -12.80 -16.35
N PRO A 262 -16.57 -14.06 -15.93
CA PRO A 262 -15.34 -14.79 -16.22
C PRO A 262 -15.01 -14.93 -17.72
N SER A 263 -16.03 -14.87 -18.56
CA SER A 263 -15.93 -15.09 -20.03
C SER A 263 -15.57 -13.85 -20.84
N ARG A 264 -15.55 -12.64 -20.26
CA ARG A 264 -15.14 -11.43 -20.99
C ARG A 264 -13.63 -11.41 -21.20
N PRO A 265 -13.16 -11.34 -22.48
CA PRO A 265 -11.73 -11.19 -22.74
C PRO A 265 -11.26 -9.86 -22.09
N ARG A 266 -10.16 -9.92 -21.33
CA ARG A 266 -9.49 -8.73 -20.84
C ARG A 266 -8.89 -7.99 -22.02
N LEU A 267 -9.14 -6.70 -22.12
CA LEU A 267 -8.34 -5.84 -23.00
C LEU A 267 -6.91 -5.86 -22.43
N ALA A 268 -5.98 -6.36 -23.24
CA ALA A 268 -4.58 -6.48 -22.89
C ALA A 268 -3.89 -5.09 -22.81
#